data_6a242291c7ee1a361800b6407127265c
#
_entry.id   6a242291c7ee1a361800b6407127265c
#
_cell.length_a   1.000
_cell.length_b   1.000
_cell.length_c   1.000
_cell.angle_alpha   90.00
_cell.angle_beta   90.00
_cell.angle_gamma   90.00
#
_symmetry.space_group_name_H-M   'P 1'
#
loop_
_entity.id
_entity.type
_entity.pdbx_description
1 polymer ?
#
loop_
_entity_poly.entity_id
_entity_poly.type
_entity_poly.pdbx_seq_one_letter_code
_entity_poly.pdbx_strand_id
1 'polypeptide(L)'
;MKFELYKDMVLTRDLPAERLKRGDIVKLVEHHPGRPGQEDGYSAEVFNALGDSIAVITVPESALAPLREDEVCCVRPLAAA
;
A
#
# COMPACT_ATOMS: atom_id res chain seq x y z
N MET A 1 -7.84 2.80 -14.72
CA MET A 1 -6.98 2.33 -13.62
C MET A 1 -5.69 3.16 -13.63
N LYS A 2 -5.43 3.87 -12.55
CA LYS A 2 -4.29 4.81 -12.48
C LYS A 2 -2.96 4.08 -12.28
N PHE A 3 -2.96 3.01 -11.48
CA PHE A 3 -1.75 2.27 -11.14
C PHE A 3 -1.81 0.85 -11.71
N GLU A 4 -0.64 0.33 -12.11
CA GLU A 4 -0.54 -1.06 -12.58
C GLU A 4 -0.63 -2.04 -11.43
N LEU A 5 -1.26 -3.20 -11.67
CA LEU A 5 -1.27 -4.30 -10.71
C LEU A 5 0.11 -4.96 -10.64
N TYR A 6 0.36 -5.62 -9.52
CA TYR A 6 1.59 -6.36 -9.21
C TYR A 6 2.84 -5.47 -9.12
N LYS A 7 2.63 -4.18 -8.90
CA LYS A 7 3.70 -3.22 -8.65
C LYS A 7 3.72 -2.84 -7.17
N ASP A 8 4.93 -2.59 -6.67
CA ASP A 8 5.10 -2.04 -5.35
C ASP A 8 4.74 -0.56 -5.35
N MET A 9 4.01 -0.17 -4.32
CA MET A 9 3.58 1.22 -4.09
C MET A 9 3.92 1.59 -2.66
N VAL A 10 4.03 2.88 -2.41
CA VAL A 10 4.29 3.39 -1.06
C VAL A 10 3.03 4.06 -0.52
N LEU A 11 2.75 3.84 0.77
CA LEU A 11 1.66 4.53 1.45
C LEU A 11 2.02 6.00 1.67
N THR A 12 1.09 6.88 1.34
CA THR A 12 1.27 8.34 1.49
C THR A 12 0.78 8.85 2.83
N ARG A 13 0.12 8.02 3.61
CA ARG A 13 -0.41 8.35 4.94
C ARG A 13 -0.51 7.10 5.79
N ASP A 14 -0.68 7.31 7.10
CA ASP A 14 -0.91 6.21 8.02
C ASP A 14 -2.27 5.56 7.77
N LEU A 15 -2.32 4.24 7.97
CA LEU A 15 -3.56 3.46 7.99
C LEU A 15 -3.65 2.75 9.33
N PRO A 16 -4.09 3.45 10.40
CA PRO A 16 -4.02 2.91 11.76
C PRO A 16 -4.84 1.63 11.96
N ALA A 17 -5.98 1.52 11.28
CA ALA A 17 -6.82 0.32 11.37
C ALA A 17 -6.09 -0.93 10.84
N GLU A 18 -5.14 -0.73 9.94
CA GLU A 18 -4.35 -1.81 9.33
C GLU A 18 -2.96 -1.93 9.97
N ARG A 19 -2.66 -1.12 10.97
CA ARG A 19 -1.34 -1.03 11.61
C ARG A 19 -0.22 -0.70 10.64
N LEU A 20 -0.55 0.05 9.60
CA LEU A 20 0.41 0.50 8.59
C LEU A 20 0.64 1.99 8.73
N LYS A 21 1.81 2.42 8.27
CA LYS A 21 2.26 3.80 8.39
C LYS A 21 2.67 4.33 7.03
N ARG A 22 2.60 5.64 6.91
CA ARG A 22 3.18 6.34 5.77
C ARG A 22 4.60 5.85 5.53
N GLY A 23 4.92 5.54 4.27
CA GLY A 23 6.22 5.02 3.87
C GLY A 23 6.28 3.50 3.80
N ASP A 24 5.27 2.79 4.29
CA ASP A 24 5.22 1.34 4.13
C ASP A 24 4.97 0.97 2.68
N ILE A 25 5.54 -0.15 2.25
CA ILE A 25 5.44 -0.66 0.88
C ILE A 25 4.37 -1.73 0.83
N VAL A 26 3.52 -1.63 -0.18
CA VAL A 26 2.48 -2.64 -0.47
C VAL A 26 2.52 -2.99 -1.95
N LYS A 27 2.03 -4.19 -2.30
CA LYS A 27 1.93 -4.62 -3.69
C LYS A 27 0.48 -4.68 -4.11
N LEU A 28 0.12 -3.98 -5.17
CA LEU A 28 -1.25 -3.97 -5.67
C LEU A 28 -1.57 -5.30 -6.34
N VAL A 29 -2.67 -5.93 -5.96
CA VAL A 29 -3.08 -7.23 -6.50
C VAL A 29 -4.44 -7.21 -7.18
N GLU A 30 -5.27 -6.20 -6.90
CA GLU A 30 -6.59 -6.08 -7.51
C GLU A 30 -7.02 -4.62 -7.53
N HIS A 31 -7.71 -4.22 -8.60
CA HIS A 31 -8.28 -2.89 -8.76
C HIS A 31 -9.79 -2.93 -8.45
N HIS A 32 -10.24 -1.97 -7.68
CA HIS A 32 -11.65 -1.79 -7.34
C HIS A 32 -12.11 -0.43 -7.85
N PRO A 33 -12.81 -0.35 -8.99
CA PRO A 33 -13.30 0.92 -9.50
C PRO A 33 -14.23 1.59 -8.50
N GLY A 34 -14.06 2.89 -8.31
CA GLY A 34 -14.95 3.69 -7.51
C GLY A 34 -16.26 3.96 -8.25
N ARG A 35 -17.33 4.24 -7.48
CA ARG A 35 -18.58 4.73 -8.04
C ARG A 35 -18.39 6.18 -8.52
N PRO A 36 -19.26 6.70 -9.39
CA PRO A 36 -19.18 8.11 -9.78
C PRO A 36 -19.10 9.02 -8.54
N GLY A 37 -18.09 9.90 -8.54
CA GLY A 37 -17.83 10.79 -7.40
C GLY A 37 -17.00 10.18 -6.29
N GLN A 38 -16.64 8.92 -6.39
CA GLN A 38 -15.77 8.24 -5.42
C GLN A 38 -14.46 7.80 -6.09
N GLU A 39 -13.37 7.86 -5.33
CA GLU A 39 -12.09 7.40 -5.85
C GLU A 39 -12.04 5.87 -5.96
N ASP A 40 -11.17 5.40 -6.82
CA ASP A 40 -10.87 3.98 -6.93
C ASP A 40 -10.13 3.49 -5.67
N GLY A 41 -10.23 2.19 -5.42
CA GLY A 41 -9.46 1.51 -4.40
C GLY A 41 -8.70 0.34 -4.98
N TYR A 42 -7.84 -0.26 -4.17
CA TYR A 42 -7.06 -1.42 -4.55
C TYR A 42 -6.99 -2.39 -3.40
N SER A 43 -6.99 -3.68 -3.71
CA SER A 43 -6.47 -4.68 -2.77
C SER A 43 -4.96 -4.65 -2.85
N ALA A 44 -4.32 -4.59 -1.70
CA ALA A 44 -2.87 -4.50 -1.61
C ALA A 44 -2.35 -5.57 -0.64
N GLU A 45 -1.33 -6.29 -1.08
CA GLU A 45 -0.69 -7.31 -0.26
C GLU A 45 0.47 -6.68 0.50
N VAL A 46 0.53 -7.00 1.80
CA VAL A 46 1.57 -6.51 2.70
C VAL A 46 2.53 -7.66 2.99
N PHE A 47 3.82 -7.39 2.85
CA PHE A 47 4.87 -8.37 3.11
C PHE A 47 5.73 -7.91 4.28
N ASN A 48 6.22 -8.86 5.08
CA ASN A 48 7.27 -8.53 6.05
C ASN A 48 8.62 -8.39 5.35
N ALA A 49 9.66 -8.06 6.11
CA ALA A 49 10.98 -7.80 5.55
C ALA A 49 11.63 -9.04 4.92
N LEU A 50 11.17 -10.24 5.27
CA LEU A 50 11.65 -11.49 4.69
C LEU A 50 10.87 -11.89 3.44
N GLY A 51 9.86 -11.14 3.06
CA GLY A 51 9.05 -11.43 1.88
C GLY A 51 7.85 -12.33 2.15
N ASP A 52 7.51 -12.60 3.42
CA ASP A 52 6.31 -13.35 3.75
C ASP A 52 5.08 -12.45 3.64
N SER A 53 4.03 -12.95 2.99
CA SER A 53 2.75 -12.24 2.94
C SER A 53 2.08 -12.30 4.31
N ILE A 54 1.78 -11.14 4.88
CA ILE A 54 1.23 -11.05 6.23
C ILE A 54 -0.19 -10.49 6.26
N ALA A 55 -0.63 -9.83 5.21
CA ALA A 55 -1.98 -9.29 5.13
C ALA A 55 -2.33 -8.91 3.69
N VAL A 56 -3.64 -8.89 3.40
CA VAL A 56 -4.18 -8.24 2.21
C VAL A 56 -5.19 -7.21 2.71
N ILE A 57 -5.03 -5.97 2.30
CA ILE A 57 -5.86 -4.86 2.76
C ILE A 57 -6.48 -4.13 1.56
N THR A 58 -7.53 -3.37 1.80
CA THR A 58 -8.09 -2.47 0.79
C THR A 58 -7.64 -1.05 1.10
N VAL A 59 -7.08 -0.38 0.10
CA VAL A 59 -6.57 0.99 0.24
C VAL A 59 -7.17 1.89 -0.82
N PRO A 60 -7.51 3.14 -0.48
CA PRO A 60 -7.94 4.10 -1.48
C PRO A 60 -6.76 4.57 -2.34
N GLU A 61 -7.04 4.89 -3.58
CA GLU A 61 -6.00 5.32 -4.52
C GLU A 61 -5.19 6.52 -4.01
N SER A 62 -5.83 7.43 -3.28
CA SER A 62 -5.16 8.61 -2.72
C SER A 62 -4.14 8.29 -1.63
N ALA A 63 -4.18 7.08 -1.07
CA ALA A 63 -3.21 6.63 -0.06
C ALA A 63 -1.96 6.00 -0.67
N LEU A 64 -1.86 5.96 -1.99
CA LEU A 64 -0.80 5.27 -2.73
C LEU A 64 -0.02 6.26 -3.59
N ALA A 65 1.29 6.01 -3.71
CA ALA A 65 2.15 6.68 -4.67
C ALA A 65 3.15 5.70 -5.26
N PRO A 66 3.58 5.88 -6.51
CA PRO A 66 4.67 5.09 -7.06
C PRO A 66 5.96 5.34 -6.30
N LEU A 67 6.81 4.33 -6.21
CA LEU A 67 8.16 4.48 -5.69
C LEU A 67 9.00 5.31 -6.66
N ARG A 68 9.93 6.08 -6.12
CA ARG A 68 10.76 7.01 -6.88
C ARG A 68 12.22 6.61 -6.79
N GLU A 69 12.98 6.95 -7.82
CA GLU A 69 14.42 6.63 -7.87
C GLU A 69 15.26 7.40 -6.82
N ASP A 70 14.71 8.49 -6.26
CA ASP A 70 15.37 9.26 -5.22
C ASP A 70 14.97 8.81 -3.80
N GLU A 71 14.32 7.66 -3.67
CA GLU A 71 13.87 7.11 -2.40
C GLU A 71 14.64 5.84 -2.06
N VAL A 72 14.80 5.58 -0.76
CA VAL A 72 15.31 4.31 -0.25
C VAL A 72 14.30 3.71 0.71
N CYS A 73 14.18 2.37 0.67
CA CYS A 73 13.29 1.67 1.60
C CYS A 73 13.92 1.58 2.98
N CYS A 74 13.10 1.77 4.02
CA CYS A 74 13.54 1.68 5.40
C CYS A 74 12.81 0.56 6.12
N VAL A 75 13.46 0.00 7.14
CA VAL A 75 12.91 -1.07 7.95
C VAL A 75 12.40 -0.49 9.27
N ARG A 76 11.20 -0.93 9.68
CA ARG A 76 10.64 -0.63 10.99
C ARG A 76 10.04 -1.89 11.58
N PRO A 77 9.93 -2.01 12.92
CA PRO A 77 9.21 -3.12 13.53
C PRO A 77 7.73 -3.11 13.15
N LEU A 78 7.15 -4.30 12.94
CA LEU A 78 5.74 -4.46 12.56
C LEU A 78 4.79 -3.96 13.63
N ALA A 79 5.08 -4.25 14.84
CA ALA A 79 4.23 -3.89 15.96
C ALA A 79 5.04 -3.11 16.96
N ALA A 80 5.01 -1.80 16.85
CA ALA A 80 5.12 -1.04 18.08
C ALA A 80 3.78 -1.20 18.77
N ALA A 81 3.76 -1.95 19.81
CA ALA A 81 2.61 -1.95 20.68
C ALA A 81 2.33 -0.50 21.14
#